data_270d5a1b8d76df6fe8aed8bc3705503a
#
_entry.id   270d5a1b8d76df6fe8aed8bc3705503a
#
_cell.length_a   1.000
_cell.length_b   1.000
_cell.length_c   1.000
_cell.angle_alpha   90.00
_cell.angle_beta   90.00
_cell.angle_gamma   90.00
#
_symmetry.space_group_name_H-M   'P 1'
#
loop_
_entity.id
_entity.type
_entity.pdbx_description
1 polymer ?
#
loop_
_entity_poly.entity_id
_entity_poly.type
_entity_poly.pdbx_seq_one_letter_code
_entity_poly.pdbx_strand_id
1 'polypeptide(L)'
;KYLMHGPLWILHRDHHKKDHNSWFERNDLFFFFYAFLSFIFVVLWGQGFWLGLPIAIGIGLYGLAYFIVHDIFIHQRFKIFRNIDNKYARGLRRAHKIHHKNIDKNGGECFGMLIVPKKYFK
;
A
#
# COMPACT_ATOMS: atom_id res chain seq x y z
N LYS A 1 9.12 -0.49 5.21
CA LYS A 1 10.57 -0.49 4.91
C LYS A 1 11.20 -1.84 5.25
N TYR A 2 11.38 -2.15 6.54
CA TYR A 2 12.20 -3.29 6.98
C TYR A 2 11.66 -4.66 6.57
N LEU A 3 10.35 -4.82 6.47
CA LEU A 3 9.72 -6.07 6.04
C LEU A 3 9.68 -6.19 4.51
N MET A 4 9.05 -5.23 3.83
CA MET A 4 8.81 -5.28 2.38
C MET A 4 10.09 -5.16 1.55
N HIS A 5 11.02 -4.27 1.93
CA HIS A 5 12.36 -4.15 1.33
C HIS A 5 13.42 -5.00 2.06
N GLY A 6 13.01 -5.99 2.81
CA GLY A 6 13.83 -6.96 3.51
C GLY A 6 13.39 -8.39 3.18
N PRO A 7 13.01 -9.21 4.19
CA PRO A 7 12.68 -10.63 3.97
C PRO A 7 11.50 -10.86 3.02
N LEU A 8 10.56 -9.90 2.90
CA LEU A 8 9.40 -9.99 2.02
C LEU A 8 9.64 -9.36 0.63
N TRP A 9 10.89 -9.02 0.29
CA TRP A 9 11.23 -8.45 -1.00
C TRP A 9 10.80 -9.32 -2.19
N ILE A 10 10.83 -10.63 -2.05
CA ILE A 10 10.41 -11.56 -3.10
C ILE A 10 8.94 -11.37 -3.52
N LEU A 11 8.08 -10.90 -2.60
CA LEU A 11 6.67 -10.61 -2.86
C LEU A 11 6.46 -9.16 -3.32
N HIS A 12 7.38 -8.25 -2.99
CA HIS A 12 7.26 -6.83 -3.27
C HIS A 12 8.05 -6.37 -4.50
N ARG A 13 8.95 -7.18 -4.98
CA ARG A 13 9.85 -6.86 -6.09
C ARG A 13 9.13 -6.55 -7.40
N ASP A 14 8.12 -7.34 -7.77
CA ASP A 14 7.40 -7.17 -9.03
C ASP A 14 6.55 -5.90 -9.07
N HIS A 15 6.19 -5.37 -7.90
CA HIS A 15 5.60 -4.06 -7.75
C HIS A 15 6.56 -2.93 -8.13
N HIS A 16 7.86 -3.07 -7.83
CA HIS A 16 8.91 -2.11 -8.20
C HIS A 16 9.44 -2.32 -9.62
N LYS A 17 9.53 -3.57 -10.05
CA LYS A 17 10.05 -3.97 -11.37
C LYS A 17 9.00 -4.83 -12.06
N LYS A 18 8.20 -4.19 -12.90
CA LYS A 18 7.18 -4.88 -13.68
C LYS A 18 7.86 -5.67 -14.82
N ASP A 19 8.29 -6.88 -14.50
CA ASP A 19 8.95 -7.82 -15.41
C ASP A 19 7.99 -8.91 -15.96
N HIS A 20 6.69 -8.72 -15.78
CA HIS A 20 5.64 -9.65 -16.23
C HIS A 20 4.47 -8.90 -16.88
N ASN A 21 3.71 -9.60 -17.71
CA ASN A 21 2.53 -9.09 -18.40
C ASN A 21 1.22 -9.34 -17.62
N SER A 22 1.29 -9.93 -16.44
CA SER A 22 0.12 -10.19 -15.62
C SER A 22 -0.43 -8.90 -15.01
N TRP A 23 -1.77 -8.81 -14.94
CA TRP A 23 -2.45 -7.76 -14.18
C TRP A 23 -2.27 -7.96 -12.66
N PHE A 24 -2.12 -9.22 -12.21
CA PHE A 24 -1.89 -9.59 -10.82
C PHE A 24 -0.40 -9.52 -10.49
N GLU A 25 -0.06 -8.83 -9.41
CA GLU A 25 1.29 -8.73 -8.84
C GLU A 25 1.40 -9.61 -7.60
N ARG A 26 2.58 -10.16 -7.31
CA ARG A 26 2.80 -10.89 -6.05
C ARG A 26 2.55 -10.01 -4.82
N ASN A 27 2.76 -8.71 -4.97
CA ASN A 27 2.42 -7.72 -3.97
C ASN A 27 0.94 -7.75 -3.56
N ASP A 28 0.03 -8.19 -4.45
CA ASP A 28 -1.40 -8.32 -4.15
C ASP A 28 -1.69 -9.40 -3.08
N LEU A 29 -0.75 -10.33 -2.86
CA LEU A 29 -0.86 -11.31 -1.77
C LEU A 29 -0.96 -10.66 -0.39
N PHE A 30 -0.38 -9.46 -0.21
CA PHE A 30 -0.54 -8.72 1.04
C PHE A 30 -1.98 -8.29 1.29
N PHE A 31 -2.73 -7.95 0.24
CA PHE A 31 -4.15 -7.66 0.37
C PHE A 31 -4.91 -8.87 0.93
N PHE A 32 -4.70 -10.06 0.38
CA PHE A 32 -5.34 -11.28 0.87
C PHE A 32 -4.90 -11.64 2.28
N PHE A 33 -3.63 -11.47 2.59
CA PHE A 33 -3.11 -11.71 3.94
C PHE A 33 -3.81 -10.81 4.97
N TYR A 34 -3.89 -9.51 4.73
CA TYR A 34 -4.54 -8.58 5.65
C TYR A 34 -6.06 -8.77 5.70
N ALA A 35 -6.71 -9.11 4.58
CA ALA A 35 -8.12 -9.47 4.57
C ALA A 35 -8.40 -10.70 5.43
N PHE A 36 -7.57 -11.73 5.32
CA PHE A 36 -7.65 -12.93 6.15
C PHE A 36 -7.41 -12.62 7.63
N LEU A 37 -6.42 -11.80 7.94
CA LEU A 37 -6.16 -11.37 9.31
C LEU A 37 -7.34 -10.59 9.90
N SER A 38 -7.92 -9.68 9.14
CA SER A 38 -9.15 -8.97 9.53
C SER A 38 -10.29 -9.94 9.80
N PHE A 39 -10.50 -10.94 8.95
CA PHE A 39 -11.51 -11.98 9.14
C PHE A 39 -11.30 -12.77 10.43
N ILE A 40 -10.05 -13.15 10.76
CA ILE A 40 -9.72 -13.81 12.03
C ILE A 40 -10.20 -12.97 13.22
N PHE A 41 -9.93 -11.66 13.21
CA PHE A 41 -10.35 -10.78 14.31
C PHE A 41 -11.87 -10.63 14.40
N VAL A 42 -12.61 -10.71 13.30
CA VAL A 42 -14.09 -10.78 13.33
C VAL A 42 -14.56 -12.06 14.00
N VAL A 43 -13.94 -13.20 13.67
CA VAL A 43 -14.28 -14.50 14.30
C VAL A 43 -13.98 -14.46 15.81
N LEU A 44 -12.82 -13.96 16.21
CA LEU A 44 -12.44 -13.81 17.63
C LEU A 44 -13.40 -12.88 18.36
N TRP A 45 -13.87 -11.82 17.74
CA TRP A 45 -14.91 -10.96 18.30
C TRP A 45 -16.21 -11.74 18.57
N GLY A 46 -16.65 -12.56 17.62
CA GLY A 46 -17.80 -13.46 17.79
C GLY A 46 -17.65 -14.46 18.94
N GLN A 47 -16.40 -14.79 19.33
CA GLN A 47 -16.06 -15.66 20.47
C GLN A 47 -15.85 -14.89 21.78
N GLY A 48 -16.16 -13.60 21.83
CA GLY A 48 -16.08 -12.78 23.03
C GLY A 48 -14.83 -11.91 23.18
N PHE A 49 -13.89 -11.94 22.22
CA PHE A 49 -12.75 -11.02 22.23
C PHE A 49 -13.19 -9.62 21.76
N TRP A 50 -13.58 -8.78 22.71
CA TRP A 50 -14.21 -7.47 22.43
C TRP A 50 -13.37 -6.52 21.56
N LEU A 51 -12.02 -6.61 21.61
CA LEU A 51 -11.14 -5.82 20.73
C LEU A 51 -11.09 -6.34 19.29
N GLY A 52 -11.62 -7.53 19.01
CA GLY A 52 -11.56 -8.15 17.68
C GLY A 52 -12.19 -7.28 16.61
N LEU A 53 -13.40 -6.75 16.85
CA LEU A 53 -14.10 -5.92 15.87
C LEU A 53 -13.37 -4.60 15.56
N PRO A 54 -12.98 -3.76 16.54
CA PRO A 54 -12.23 -2.54 16.23
C PRO A 54 -10.88 -2.81 15.54
N ILE A 55 -10.18 -3.89 15.87
CA ILE A 55 -8.95 -4.29 15.18
C ILE A 55 -9.25 -4.67 13.73
N ALA A 56 -10.27 -5.50 13.49
CA ALA A 56 -10.69 -5.90 12.15
C ALA A 56 -11.06 -4.69 11.28
N ILE A 57 -11.85 -3.76 11.83
CA ILE A 57 -12.21 -2.51 11.15
C ILE A 57 -10.97 -1.68 10.82
N GLY A 58 -10.04 -1.52 11.75
CA GLY A 58 -8.78 -0.79 11.52
C GLY A 58 -7.96 -1.37 10.38
N ILE A 59 -7.79 -2.70 10.35
CA ILE A 59 -7.09 -3.41 9.26
C ILE A 59 -7.83 -3.20 7.92
N GLY A 60 -9.16 -3.36 7.92
CA GLY A 60 -9.98 -3.20 6.72
C GLY A 60 -9.93 -1.78 6.14
N LEU A 61 -10.06 -0.76 6.99
CA LEU A 61 -9.96 0.65 6.58
C LEU A 61 -8.57 0.99 6.03
N TYR A 62 -7.50 0.48 6.66
CA TYR A 62 -6.15 0.66 6.14
C TYR A 62 -5.97 0.00 4.77
N GLY A 63 -6.44 -1.25 4.62
CA GLY A 63 -6.41 -1.97 3.34
C GLY A 63 -7.18 -1.25 2.24
N LEU A 64 -8.36 -0.73 2.55
CA LEU A 64 -9.18 0.07 1.62
C LEU A 64 -8.46 1.36 1.22
N ALA A 65 -7.90 2.09 2.19
CA ALA A 65 -7.13 3.31 1.92
C ALA A 65 -5.90 3.01 1.07
N TYR A 66 -5.19 1.91 1.35
CA TYR A 66 -4.07 1.44 0.53
C TYR A 66 -4.51 1.20 -0.91
N PHE A 67 -5.54 0.40 -1.12
CA PHE A 67 -6.05 0.08 -2.46
C PHE A 67 -6.45 1.35 -3.24
N ILE A 68 -7.23 2.25 -2.63
CA ILE A 68 -7.69 3.47 -3.30
C ILE A 68 -6.53 4.42 -3.61
N VAL A 69 -5.67 4.70 -2.63
CA VAL A 69 -4.62 5.71 -2.79
C VAL A 69 -3.43 5.14 -3.55
N HIS A 70 -2.96 3.96 -3.19
CA HIS A 70 -1.77 3.36 -3.77
C HIS A 70 -2.05 2.77 -5.16
N ASP A 71 -3.02 1.85 -5.27
CA ASP A 71 -3.23 1.10 -6.52
C ASP A 71 -4.05 1.89 -7.53
N ILE A 72 -5.13 2.55 -7.11
CA ILE A 72 -6.00 3.27 -8.04
C ILE A 72 -5.42 4.65 -8.35
N PHE A 73 -5.13 5.47 -7.32
CA PHE A 73 -4.75 6.86 -7.52
C PHE A 73 -3.28 7.04 -7.93
N ILE A 74 -2.33 6.38 -7.26
CA ILE A 74 -0.89 6.53 -7.55
C ILE A 74 -0.49 5.67 -8.76
N HIS A 75 -0.72 4.36 -8.72
CA HIS A 75 -0.36 3.42 -9.78
C HIS A 75 -1.30 3.43 -10.97
N GLN A 76 -2.48 4.04 -10.83
CA GLN A 76 -3.47 4.15 -11.90
C GLN A 76 -3.85 2.78 -12.51
N ARG A 77 -3.90 1.72 -11.70
CA ARG A 77 -4.38 0.40 -12.14
C ARG A 77 -5.76 0.50 -12.78
N PHE A 78 -6.59 1.41 -12.26
CA PHE A 78 -7.85 1.84 -12.85
C PHE A 78 -7.77 3.33 -13.20
N LYS A 79 -8.27 3.74 -14.35
CA LYS A 79 -8.17 5.12 -14.84
C LYS A 79 -9.20 6.08 -14.22
N ILE A 80 -9.64 5.83 -12.97
CA ILE A 80 -10.74 6.55 -12.32
C ILE A 80 -10.28 7.96 -11.88
N PHE A 81 -9.13 8.08 -11.24
CA PHE A 81 -8.61 9.34 -10.65
C PHE A 81 -7.46 9.94 -11.47
N ARG A 82 -7.39 9.64 -12.76
CA ARG A 82 -6.25 10.04 -13.60
C ARG A 82 -6.08 11.55 -13.71
N ASN A 83 -7.20 12.28 -13.76
CA ASN A 83 -7.22 13.73 -14.00
C ASN A 83 -7.13 14.56 -12.72
N ILE A 84 -7.01 13.94 -11.54
CA ILE A 84 -6.81 14.69 -10.29
C ILE A 84 -5.41 15.30 -10.29
N ASP A 85 -5.37 16.63 -10.37
CA ASP A 85 -4.12 17.41 -10.40
C ASP A 85 -4.17 18.57 -9.40
N ASN A 86 -4.08 18.25 -8.13
CA ASN A 86 -3.87 19.24 -7.08
C ASN A 86 -2.48 19.08 -6.44
N LYS A 87 -2.09 20.04 -5.61
CA LYS A 87 -0.77 20.05 -4.96
C LYS A 87 -0.49 18.79 -4.15
N TYR A 88 -1.49 18.27 -3.43
CA TYR A 88 -1.37 17.04 -2.63
C TYR A 88 -1.19 15.80 -3.54
N ALA A 89 -2.02 15.68 -4.56
CA ALA A 89 -1.96 14.61 -5.54
C ALA A 89 -0.59 14.52 -6.23
N ARG A 90 -0.07 15.68 -6.69
CA ARG A 90 1.28 15.73 -7.28
C ARG A 90 2.36 15.35 -6.29
N GLY A 91 2.24 15.79 -5.04
CA GLY A 91 3.17 15.46 -3.96
C GLY A 91 3.26 13.97 -3.69
N LEU A 92 2.10 13.30 -3.55
CA LEU A 92 2.03 11.84 -3.36
C LEU A 92 2.66 11.08 -4.52
N ARG A 93 2.30 11.41 -5.78
CA ARG A 93 2.86 10.73 -6.96
C ARG A 93 4.37 10.93 -7.08
N ARG A 94 4.88 12.14 -6.80
CA ARG A 94 6.34 12.42 -6.79
C ARG A 94 7.06 11.59 -5.75
N ALA A 95 6.56 11.58 -4.52
CA ALA A 95 7.16 10.83 -3.42
C ALA A 95 7.19 9.33 -3.71
N HIS A 96 6.11 8.80 -4.25
CA HIS A 96 6.01 7.38 -4.61
C HIS A 96 6.93 7.01 -5.79
N LYS A 97 7.07 7.91 -6.79
CA LYS A 97 8.04 7.74 -7.87
C LYS A 97 9.49 7.67 -7.36
N ILE A 98 9.83 8.46 -6.34
CA ILE A 98 11.16 8.40 -5.71
C ILE A 98 11.32 7.09 -4.93
N HIS A 99 10.27 6.63 -4.23
CA HIS A 99 10.26 5.33 -3.58
C HIS A 99 10.57 4.19 -4.57
N HIS A 100 9.95 4.19 -5.76
CA HIS A 100 10.20 3.19 -6.80
C HIS A 100 11.59 3.29 -7.44
N LYS A 101 12.22 4.47 -7.45
CA LYS A 101 13.58 4.62 -7.97
C LYS A 101 14.65 4.08 -7.03
N ASN A 102 14.42 4.15 -5.72
CA ASN A 102 15.36 3.73 -4.69
C ASN A 102 14.92 2.38 -4.11
N ILE A 103 15.31 1.32 -4.77
CA ILE A 103 14.95 -0.06 -4.41
C ILE A 103 15.65 -0.47 -3.11
N ASP A 104 16.83 0.10 -2.82
CA ASP A 104 17.66 -0.28 -1.70
C ASP A 104 17.09 0.18 -0.36
N LYS A 105 17.19 -0.70 0.63
CA LYS A 105 16.76 -0.46 2.01
C LYS A 105 17.43 0.78 2.62
N ASN A 106 18.68 1.05 2.30
CA ASN A 106 19.47 2.11 2.92
C ASN A 106 19.30 3.48 2.27
N GLY A 107 18.95 3.57 1.00
CA GLY A 107 18.71 4.82 0.28
C GLY A 107 17.24 5.15 0.06
N GLY A 108 16.34 4.23 0.42
CA GLY A 108 14.91 4.39 0.18
C GLY A 108 14.22 5.37 1.14
N GLU A 109 13.35 6.19 0.61
CA GLU A 109 12.48 7.10 1.36
C GLU A 109 11.02 6.97 0.88
N CYS A 110 10.10 7.63 1.57
CA CYS A 110 8.67 7.69 1.20
C CYS A 110 7.97 6.33 1.18
N PHE A 111 8.22 5.51 2.20
CA PHE A 111 7.56 4.21 2.38
C PHE A 111 6.06 4.32 2.78
N GLY A 112 5.60 5.53 3.11
CA GLY A 112 4.19 5.82 3.37
C GLY A 112 3.45 6.25 2.11
N MET A 113 2.13 6.00 2.07
CA MET A 113 1.27 6.34 0.93
C MET A 113 0.38 7.56 1.17
N LEU A 114 0.11 7.93 2.43
CA LEU A 114 -0.81 9.03 2.77
C LEU A 114 -0.06 10.27 3.23
N ILE A 115 1.03 10.11 3.97
CA ILE A 115 1.81 11.21 4.54
C ILE A 115 3.21 11.14 3.93
N VAL A 116 3.58 12.19 3.22
CA VAL A 116 4.89 12.33 2.58
C VAL A 116 5.56 13.64 3.01
N PRO A 117 6.89 13.71 2.97
CA PRO A 117 7.64 14.92 3.35
C PRO A 117 7.21 16.14 2.57
N LYS A 118 7.17 17.31 3.25
CA LYS A 118 6.74 18.60 2.68
C LYS A 118 7.50 18.99 1.41
N LYS A 119 8.74 18.52 1.24
CA LYS A 119 9.57 18.79 0.05
C LYS A 119 8.92 18.34 -1.28
N TYR A 120 7.98 17.40 -1.24
CA TYR A 120 7.29 16.89 -2.43
C TYR A 120 6.07 17.73 -2.85
N PHE A 121 5.63 18.66 -2.01
CA PHE A 121 4.48 19.53 -2.30
C PHE A 121 4.86 20.86 -3.00
N LYS A 122 6.08 20.95 -3.47
CA LYS A 122 6.57 22.11 -4.23
C LYS A 122 6.11 22.06 -5.68
#